data_570cb0b57ff0c6f46c81d2e919529bff
#
_entry.id   570cb0b57ff0c6f46c81d2e919529bff
#
_cell.length_a   1.000
_cell.length_b   1.000
_cell.length_c   1.000
_cell.angle_alpha   90.00
_cell.angle_beta   90.00
_cell.angle_gamma   90.00
#
_symmetry.space_group_name_H-M   'P 1'
#
loop_
_entity.id
_entity.type
_entity.pdbx_description
1 polymer ?
#
loop_
_entity_poly.entity_id
_entity_poly.type
_entity_poly.pdbx_seq_one_letter_code
_entity_poly.pdbx_strand_id
1 'polypeptide(L)'
;EEQEPICELELELLEGEASDVLKLAHKLVNQPGLRQGSLSKAARGYHLAAGNAPRVLRETPILRVVPKASVEQGMEAALELALSQWQYHEELWARNVKNAKKQVLAAMGLVRHTLTLFGGIVPRKASTHLRDLLTQTETLMLSDVSAQTAIYSPQNASAKLALTEFLVTRGWRTFLDAKGQT
;
A
#
# COMPACT_ATOMS: atom_id res chain seq x y z
N GLU A 1 19.73 -8.36 25.84
CA GLU A 1 19.43 -8.67 24.44
C GLU A 1 18.25 -7.81 24.00
N GLU A 2 18.39 -7.12 22.87
CA GLU A 2 17.28 -6.37 22.30
C GLU A 2 16.25 -7.33 21.69
N GLN A 3 14.96 -7.06 21.91
CA GLN A 3 13.86 -7.86 21.41
C GLN A 3 12.83 -6.95 20.73
N GLU A 4 12.35 -7.34 19.57
CA GLU A 4 11.22 -6.71 18.90
C GLU A 4 10.05 -7.71 18.86
N PRO A 5 8.91 -7.43 19.54
CA PRO A 5 7.77 -8.31 19.51
C PRO A 5 7.16 -8.37 18.11
N ILE A 6 6.80 -9.56 17.66
CA ILE A 6 6.15 -9.80 16.38
C ILE A 6 4.78 -10.41 16.67
N CYS A 7 3.73 -9.78 16.14
CA CYS A 7 2.39 -10.33 16.12
C CYS A 7 1.87 -10.17 14.68
N GLU A 8 1.93 -11.24 13.91
CA GLU A 8 1.53 -11.22 12.50
C GLU A 8 0.78 -12.48 12.10
N LEU A 9 -0.04 -12.34 11.08
CA LEU A 9 -0.77 -13.40 10.42
C LEU A 9 -0.33 -13.41 8.96
N GLU A 10 0.10 -14.57 8.48
CA GLU A 10 0.54 -14.78 7.11
C GLU A 10 -0.49 -15.63 6.37
N LEU A 11 -0.81 -15.22 5.15
CA LEU A 11 -1.65 -15.98 4.22
C LEU A 11 -0.78 -16.41 3.06
N GLU A 12 -0.58 -17.71 2.92
CA GLU A 12 0.24 -18.29 1.86
C GLU A 12 -0.64 -19.00 0.83
N LEU A 13 -0.41 -18.71 -0.45
CA LEU A 13 -1.04 -19.43 -1.54
C LEU A 13 -0.25 -20.71 -1.82
N LEU A 14 -0.82 -21.85 -1.48
CA LEU A 14 -0.24 -23.16 -1.83
C LEU A 14 -0.68 -23.63 -3.20
N GLU A 15 -1.99 -23.50 -3.49
CA GLU A 15 -2.61 -23.87 -4.75
C GLU A 15 -3.80 -22.94 -5.04
N GLY A 16 -4.16 -22.73 -6.30
CA GLY A 16 -5.28 -21.91 -6.73
C GLY A 16 -4.87 -20.53 -7.23
N GLU A 17 -5.74 -19.55 -7.08
CA GLU A 17 -5.58 -18.19 -7.62
C GLU A 17 -5.26 -17.18 -6.51
N ALA A 18 -4.40 -16.21 -6.83
CA ALA A 18 -4.08 -15.10 -5.91
C ALA A 18 -5.34 -14.35 -5.43
N SER A 19 -6.39 -14.30 -6.26
CA SER A 19 -7.68 -13.71 -5.90
C SER A 19 -8.35 -14.38 -4.70
N ASP A 20 -8.08 -15.67 -4.42
CA ASP A 20 -8.70 -16.38 -3.30
C ASP A 20 -8.04 -16.00 -1.97
N VAL A 21 -6.73 -15.81 -1.97
CA VAL A 21 -5.99 -15.24 -0.83
C VAL A 21 -6.48 -13.81 -0.55
N LEU A 22 -6.65 -13.01 -1.59
CA LEU A 22 -7.13 -11.62 -1.45
C LEU A 22 -8.56 -11.57 -0.89
N LYS A 23 -9.48 -12.46 -1.33
CA LYS A 23 -10.84 -12.56 -0.76
C LYS A 23 -10.83 -12.89 0.73
N LEU A 24 -9.92 -13.79 1.16
CA LEU A 24 -9.76 -14.10 2.58
C LEU A 24 -9.19 -12.90 3.34
N ALA A 25 -8.16 -12.25 2.80
CA ALA A 25 -7.58 -11.05 3.37
C ALA A 25 -8.62 -9.93 3.56
N HIS A 26 -9.50 -9.69 2.57
CA HIS A 26 -10.60 -8.72 2.68
C HIS A 26 -11.58 -9.02 3.83
N LYS A 27 -11.84 -10.30 4.11
CA LYS A 27 -12.68 -10.68 5.27
C LYS A 27 -12.00 -10.34 6.60
N LEU A 28 -10.69 -10.55 6.67
CA LEU A 28 -9.91 -10.32 7.89
C LEU A 28 -9.76 -8.82 8.19
N VAL A 29 -9.45 -7.99 7.20
CA VAL A 29 -9.20 -6.56 7.40
C VAL A 29 -10.45 -5.74 7.76
N ASN A 30 -11.64 -6.33 7.68
CA ASN A 30 -12.86 -5.71 8.21
C ASN A 30 -12.88 -5.64 9.75
N GLN A 31 -11.98 -6.36 10.42
CA GLN A 31 -11.79 -6.28 11.85
C GLN A 31 -10.71 -5.24 12.19
N PRO A 32 -10.87 -4.46 13.27
CA PRO A 32 -9.81 -3.55 13.72
C PRO A 32 -8.60 -4.34 14.25
N GLY A 33 -7.45 -3.69 14.23
CA GLY A 33 -6.21 -4.26 14.79
C GLY A 33 -5.30 -4.92 13.76
N LEU A 34 -5.72 -5.02 12.50
CA LEU A 34 -4.88 -5.55 11.41
C LEU A 34 -4.39 -4.43 10.50
N ARG A 35 -3.20 -4.58 9.97
CA ARG A 35 -2.65 -3.77 8.89
C ARG A 35 -1.82 -4.62 7.94
N GLN A 36 -1.80 -4.29 6.69
CA GLN A 36 -0.90 -4.93 5.73
C GLN A 36 0.55 -4.55 6.06
N GLY A 37 1.37 -5.54 6.38
CA GLY A 37 2.80 -5.38 6.68
C GLY A 37 3.66 -5.42 5.42
N SER A 38 4.84 -4.81 5.49
CA SER A 38 5.87 -4.86 4.44
C SER A 38 7.20 -5.43 4.93
N LEU A 39 7.36 -5.56 6.24
CA LEU A 39 8.60 -6.06 6.85
C LEU A 39 8.43 -7.52 7.25
N SER A 40 9.22 -8.39 6.63
CA SER A 40 9.31 -9.79 7.04
C SER A 40 10.00 -9.96 8.40
N LYS A 41 9.76 -11.09 9.07
CA LYS A 41 10.48 -11.49 10.29
C LYS A 41 12.00 -11.45 10.09
N ALA A 42 12.47 -11.96 8.95
CA ALA A 42 13.89 -11.95 8.61
C ALA A 42 14.43 -10.51 8.50
N ALA A 43 13.72 -9.60 7.84
CA ALA A 43 14.14 -8.20 7.73
C ALA A 43 14.21 -7.50 9.11
N ARG A 44 13.32 -7.85 10.05
CA ARG A 44 13.36 -7.37 11.44
C ARG A 44 14.56 -7.95 12.17
N GLY A 45 14.79 -9.26 12.06
CA GLY A 45 15.92 -9.95 12.68
C GLY A 45 17.28 -9.42 12.20
N TYR A 46 17.45 -9.24 10.88
CA TYR A 46 18.68 -8.65 10.33
C TYR A 46 18.89 -7.21 10.79
N HIS A 47 17.82 -6.43 10.94
CA HIS A 47 17.91 -5.07 11.43
C HIS A 47 18.38 -5.03 12.89
N LEU A 48 17.85 -5.89 13.75
CA LEU A 48 18.29 -6.05 15.14
C LEU A 48 19.76 -6.50 15.20
N ALA A 49 20.14 -7.52 14.42
CA ALA A 49 21.51 -8.03 14.37
C ALA A 49 22.52 -6.98 13.87
N ALA A 50 22.09 -6.05 13.04
CA ALA A 50 22.91 -4.93 12.57
C ALA A 50 22.96 -3.73 13.55
N GLY A 51 22.54 -3.90 14.80
CA GLY A 51 22.60 -2.89 15.84
C GLY A 51 21.36 -2.02 15.99
N ASN A 52 20.24 -2.43 15.40
CA ASN A 52 18.92 -1.80 15.58
C ASN A 52 18.92 -0.26 15.40
N ALA A 53 19.63 0.23 14.40
CA ALA A 53 19.72 1.66 14.13
C ALA A 53 18.31 2.29 13.95
N PRO A 54 18.06 3.52 14.45
CA PRO A 54 16.77 4.18 14.25
C PRO A 54 16.38 4.25 12.77
N ARG A 55 15.19 3.79 12.42
CA ARG A 55 14.65 3.93 11.08
C ARG A 55 14.25 5.38 10.85
N VAL A 56 14.68 5.93 9.72
CA VAL A 56 14.49 7.34 9.37
C VAL A 56 13.50 7.51 8.22
N LEU A 57 12.95 8.71 8.10
CA LEU A 57 12.15 9.05 6.93
C LEU A 57 12.98 8.90 5.65
N ARG A 58 12.32 8.41 4.61
CA ARG A 58 12.90 8.28 3.27
C ARG A 58 12.21 9.27 2.35
N GLU A 59 12.99 9.93 1.53
CA GLU A 59 12.43 10.69 0.40
C GLU A 59 11.85 9.71 -0.63
N THR A 60 10.79 10.14 -1.31
CA THR A 60 10.26 9.37 -2.44
C THR A 60 11.31 9.33 -3.54
N PRO A 61 11.82 8.15 -3.92
CA PRO A 61 12.85 8.07 -4.94
C PRO A 61 12.29 8.47 -6.32
N ILE A 62 13.18 8.91 -7.18
CA ILE A 62 12.83 9.14 -8.58
C ILE A 62 12.54 7.80 -9.24
N LEU A 63 11.31 7.63 -9.72
CA LEU A 63 10.92 6.45 -10.46
C LEU A 63 11.65 6.41 -11.81
N ARG A 64 12.51 5.42 -11.99
CA ARG A 64 13.20 5.17 -13.25
C ARG A 64 12.46 4.07 -14.00
N VAL A 65 11.78 4.44 -15.06
CA VAL A 65 11.11 3.49 -15.95
C VAL A 65 12.15 2.98 -16.97
N VAL A 66 12.20 1.67 -17.18
CA VAL A 66 13.14 1.09 -18.13
C VAL A 66 12.83 1.57 -19.57
N PRO A 67 13.85 1.78 -20.43
CA PRO A 67 13.61 2.11 -21.83
C PRO A 67 12.67 1.10 -22.49
N LYS A 68 11.69 1.58 -23.25
CA LYS A 68 10.65 0.77 -23.91
C LYS A 68 9.61 0.13 -22.98
N ALA A 69 9.55 0.49 -21.71
CA ALA A 69 8.43 0.08 -20.87
C ALA A 69 7.10 0.59 -21.44
N SER A 70 6.07 -0.21 -21.33
CA SER A 70 4.73 0.23 -21.68
C SER A 70 4.23 1.28 -20.67
N VAL A 71 3.23 2.05 -21.06
CA VAL A 71 2.58 3.02 -20.18
C VAL A 71 1.97 2.33 -18.97
N GLU A 72 1.41 1.13 -19.15
CA GLU A 72 0.88 0.27 -18.10
C GLU A 72 1.97 -0.11 -17.08
N GLN A 73 3.14 -0.54 -17.54
CA GLN A 73 4.28 -0.84 -16.67
C GLN A 73 4.75 0.38 -15.87
N GLY A 74 4.73 1.56 -16.49
CA GLY A 74 5.05 2.81 -15.80
C GLY A 74 4.04 3.14 -14.70
N MET A 75 2.76 2.89 -14.94
CA MET A 75 1.69 3.05 -13.95
C MET A 75 1.84 2.04 -12.80
N GLU A 76 2.03 0.76 -13.12
CA GLU A 76 2.23 -0.30 -12.12
C GLU A 76 3.41 0.08 -11.20
N ALA A 77 4.55 0.42 -11.77
CA ALA A 77 5.74 0.81 -11.00
C ALA A 77 5.50 2.04 -10.10
N ALA A 78 4.72 3.03 -10.58
CA ALA A 78 4.38 4.21 -9.77
C ALA A 78 3.44 3.86 -8.60
N LEU A 79 2.46 2.97 -8.81
CA LEU A 79 1.55 2.51 -7.77
C LEU A 79 2.26 1.61 -6.75
N GLU A 80 3.14 0.73 -7.18
CA GLU A 80 3.97 -0.11 -6.31
C GLU A 80 4.90 0.75 -5.44
N LEU A 81 5.53 1.76 -6.03
CA LEU A 81 6.33 2.73 -5.30
C LEU A 81 5.49 3.44 -4.24
N ALA A 82 4.30 3.92 -4.60
CA ALA A 82 3.40 4.61 -3.69
C ALA A 82 2.98 3.70 -2.52
N LEU A 83 2.61 2.44 -2.79
CA LEU A 83 2.26 1.46 -1.76
C LEU A 83 3.45 1.18 -0.82
N SER A 84 4.64 0.99 -1.37
CA SER A 84 5.87 0.78 -0.60
C SER A 84 6.19 1.97 0.32
N GLN A 85 6.07 3.21 -0.19
CA GLN A 85 6.26 4.42 0.61
C GLN A 85 5.21 4.54 1.73
N TRP A 86 3.94 4.20 1.44
CA TRP A 86 2.87 4.19 2.42
C TRP A 86 3.16 3.21 3.56
N GLN A 87 3.44 1.95 3.24
CA GLN A 87 3.72 0.91 4.24
C GLN A 87 4.96 1.23 5.07
N TYR A 88 6.04 1.73 4.44
CA TYR A 88 7.26 2.09 5.14
C TYR A 88 7.05 3.22 6.14
N HIS A 89 6.40 4.31 5.72
CA HIS A 89 6.19 5.46 6.59
C HIS A 89 5.09 5.22 7.63
N GLU A 90 4.16 4.32 7.36
CA GLU A 90 3.19 3.86 8.35
C GLU A 90 3.87 3.12 9.51
N GLU A 91 4.86 2.28 9.23
CA GLU A 91 5.70 1.64 10.26
C GLU A 91 6.40 2.70 11.14
N LEU A 92 6.94 3.74 10.52
CA LEU A 92 7.57 4.84 11.24
C LEU A 92 6.57 5.65 12.07
N TRP A 93 5.37 5.87 11.52
CA TRP A 93 4.31 6.57 12.24
C TRP A 93 3.83 5.76 13.45
N ALA A 94 3.67 4.45 13.31
CA ALA A 94 3.37 3.54 14.43
C ALA A 94 4.42 3.63 15.57
N ARG A 95 5.66 3.97 15.22
CA ARG A 95 6.77 4.20 16.16
C ARG A 95 6.91 5.66 16.60
N ASN A 96 5.90 6.51 16.31
CA ASN A 96 5.88 7.93 16.63
C ASN A 96 7.03 8.75 16.04
N VAL A 97 7.60 8.34 14.90
CA VAL A 97 8.61 9.12 14.21
C VAL A 97 7.99 10.41 13.69
N LYS A 98 8.61 11.55 14.05
CA LYS A 98 8.12 12.89 13.66
C LYS A 98 7.99 13.00 12.13
N ASN A 99 6.91 13.62 11.67
CA ASN A 99 6.58 13.81 10.25
C ASN A 99 6.25 12.52 9.46
N ALA A 100 6.26 11.32 10.05
CA ALA A 100 5.90 10.10 9.34
C ALA A 100 4.45 10.12 8.82
N LYS A 101 3.49 10.66 9.57
CA LYS A 101 2.10 10.89 9.12
C LYS A 101 2.05 11.69 7.81
N LYS A 102 2.86 12.75 7.71
CA LYS A 102 2.93 13.58 6.48
C LYS A 102 3.39 12.76 5.27
N GLN A 103 4.35 11.86 5.48
CA GLN A 103 4.84 10.98 4.40
C GLN A 103 3.82 9.91 4.00
N VAL A 104 3.04 9.38 4.95
CA VAL A 104 1.93 8.48 4.65
C VAL A 104 0.90 9.18 3.76
N LEU A 105 0.47 10.39 4.13
CA LEU A 105 -0.47 11.18 3.32
C LEU A 105 0.10 11.54 1.94
N ALA A 106 1.40 11.84 1.85
CA ALA A 106 2.06 12.08 0.57
C ALA A 106 2.05 10.82 -0.33
N ALA A 107 2.29 9.64 0.24
CA ALA A 107 2.23 8.37 -0.49
C ALA A 107 0.80 8.07 -0.98
N MET A 108 -0.23 8.31 -0.19
CA MET A 108 -1.64 8.21 -0.61
C MET A 108 -1.96 9.20 -1.74
N GLY A 109 -1.45 10.44 -1.63
CA GLY A 109 -1.53 11.44 -2.69
C GLY A 109 -0.87 10.96 -3.99
N LEU A 110 0.27 10.27 -3.90
CA LEU A 110 0.95 9.70 -5.06
C LEU A 110 0.09 8.63 -5.76
N VAL A 111 -0.60 7.75 -5.01
CA VAL A 111 -1.58 6.80 -5.59
C VAL A 111 -2.65 7.57 -6.37
N ARG A 112 -3.24 8.59 -5.76
CA ARG A 112 -4.31 9.40 -6.36
C ARG A 112 -3.84 10.13 -7.63
N HIS A 113 -2.65 10.74 -7.59
CA HIS A 113 -2.06 11.43 -8.74
C HIS A 113 -1.73 10.45 -9.87
N THR A 114 -1.17 9.28 -9.55
CA THR A 114 -0.90 8.24 -10.54
C THR A 114 -2.18 7.79 -11.25
N LEU A 115 -3.22 7.43 -10.50
CA LEU A 115 -4.53 7.06 -11.08
C LEU A 115 -5.14 8.19 -11.93
N THR A 116 -4.84 9.44 -11.63
CA THR A 116 -5.32 10.59 -12.41
C THR A 116 -4.50 10.79 -13.68
N LEU A 117 -3.17 10.72 -13.57
CA LEU A 117 -2.24 10.85 -14.70
C LEU A 117 -2.50 9.79 -15.78
N PHE A 118 -2.74 8.56 -15.33
CA PHE A 118 -3.01 7.43 -16.23
C PHE A 118 -4.50 7.21 -16.53
N GLY A 119 -5.33 8.24 -16.34
CA GLY A 119 -6.78 8.17 -16.57
C GLY A 119 -7.19 7.87 -18.03
N GLY A 120 -6.30 8.06 -19.00
CA GLY A 120 -6.50 7.65 -20.39
C GLY A 120 -6.39 6.13 -20.59
N ILE A 121 -5.69 5.42 -19.70
CA ILE A 121 -5.53 3.96 -19.74
C ILE A 121 -6.43 3.30 -18.70
N VAL A 122 -6.51 3.86 -17.50
CA VAL A 122 -7.36 3.37 -16.43
C VAL A 122 -8.62 4.22 -16.35
N PRO A 123 -9.72 3.77 -16.92
CA PRO A 123 -10.98 4.49 -16.82
C PRO A 123 -11.34 4.76 -15.36
N ARG A 124 -11.89 5.94 -15.06
CA ARG A 124 -12.23 6.32 -13.67
C ARG A 124 -13.07 5.25 -12.97
N LYS A 125 -14.01 4.61 -13.69
CA LYS A 125 -14.87 3.52 -13.18
C LYS A 125 -14.06 2.33 -12.64
N ALA A 126 -12.89 2.02 -13.22
CA ALA A 126 -12.03 0.93 -12.78
C ALA A 126 -11.36 1.19 -11.43
N SER A 127 -11.19 2.46 -11.05
CA SER A 127 -10.54 2.86 -9.80
C SER A 127 -11.47 3.54 -8.79
N THR A 128 -12.78 3.56 -9.04
CA THR A 128 -13.75 4.27 -8.18
C THR A 128 -13.69 3.76 -6.74
N HIS A 129 -13.80 2.46 -6.54
CA HIS A 129 -13.77 1.86 -5.21
C HIS A 129 -12.46 2.17 -4.45
N LEU A 130 -11.31 2.03 -5.12
CA LEU A 130 -10.02 2.38 -4.54
C LEU A 130 -9.95 3.87 -4.15
N ARG A 131 -10.44 4.76 -5.00
CA ARG A 131 -10.49 6.22 -4.72
C ARG A 131 -11.37 6.56 -3.52
N ASP A 132 -12.49 5.87 -3.37
CA ASP A 132 -13.41 6.06 -2.24
C ASP A 132 -12.76 5.62 -0.93
N LEU A 133 -12.10 4.45 -0.92
CA LEU A 133 -11.34 3.96 0.23
C LEU A 133 -10.18 4.90 0.59
N LEU A 134 -9.45 5.42 -0.40
CA LEU A 134 -8.40 6.42 -0.16
C LEU A 134 -8.97 7.68 0.49
N THR A 135 -10.13 8.17 0.02
CA THR A 135 -10.76 9.37 0.59
C THR A 135 -11.18 9.14 2.05
N GLN A 136 -11.80 7.99 2.35
CA GLN A 136 -12.19 7.64 3.71
C GLN A 136 -10.98 7.53 4.63
N THR A 137 -9.91 6.88 4.17
CA THR A 137 -8.67 6.72 4.93
C THR A 137 -7.97 8.07 5.17
N GLU A 138 -7.87 8.94 4.15
CA GLU A 138 -7.31 10.28 4.30
C GLU A 138 -8.10 11.11 5.32
N THR A 139 -9.43 11.07 5.25
CA THR A 139 -10.31 11.76 6.19
C THR A 139 -10.05 11.30 7.62
N LEU A 140 -9.95 9.98 7.84
CA LEU A 140 -9.61 9.42 9.15
C LEU A 140 -8.22 9.86 9.61
N MET A 141 -7.22 9.79 8.74
CA MET A 141 -5.85 10.18 9.08
C MET A 141 -5.73 11.69 9.39
N LEU A 142 -6.54 12.53 8.76
CA LEU A 142 -6.55 13.98 9.01
C LEU A 142 -7.32 14.36 10.26
N SER A 143 -8.17 13.48 10.77
CA SER A 143 -8.90 13.73 12.03
C SER A 143 -7.97 13.65 13.26
N ASP A 144 -8.50 14.06 14.42
CA ASP A 144 -7.78 14.04 15.70
C ASP A 144 -7.85 12.64 16.35
N VAL A 145 -7.26 11.65 15.68
CA VAL A 145 -7.16 10.28 16.19
C VAL A 145 -5.70 9.90 16.41
N SER A 146 -5.46 8.97 17.32
CA SER A 146 -4.12 8.46 17.57
C SER A 146 -3.53 7.74 16.34
N ALA A 147 -2.20 7.69 16.23
CA ALA A 147 -1.52 6.90 15.21
C ALA A 147 -2.00 5.44 15.23
N GLN A 148 -2.10 4.85 16.41
CA GLN A 148 -2.58 3.48 16.61
C GLN A 148 -3.99 3.28 16.04
N THR A 149 -4.92 4.18 16.34
CA THR A 149 -6.29 4.11 15.83
C THR A 149 -6.34 4.22 14.30
N ALA A 150 -5.61 5.16 13.72
CA ALA A 150 -5.60 5.38 12.29
C ALA A 150 -4.96 4.21 11.52
N ILE A 151 -3.77 3.76 11.96
CA ILE A 151 -2.96 2.75 11.29
C ILE A 151 -3.64 1.38 11.31
N TYR A 152 -4.24 1.00 12.45
CA TYR A 152 -4.90 -0.29 12.64
C TYR A 152 -6.41 -0.24 12.39
N SER A 153 -6.88 0.78 11.68
CA SER A 153 -8.28 0.90 11.28
C SER A 153 -8.61 -0.03 10.10
N PRO A 154 -9.84 -0.55 10.03
CA PRO A 154 -10.31 -1.27 8.86
C PRO A 154 -10.23 -0.45 7.57
N GLN A 155 -10.45 0.85 7.64
CA GLN A 155 -10.35 1.76 6.49
C GLN A 155 -8.94 1.75 5.88
N ASN A 156 -7.91 1.91 6.71
CA ASN A 156 -6.52 1.91 6.27
C ASN A 156 -6.10 0.55 5.70
N ALA A 157 -6.46 -0.53 6.38
CA ALA A 157 -6.16 -1.88 5.93
C ALA A 157 -6.86 -2.21 4.60
N SER A 158 -8.15 -1.86 4.46
CA SER A 158 -8.93 -2.08 3.24
C SER A 158 -8.41 -1.26 2.05
N ALA A 159 -8.00 -0.01 2.26
CA ALA A 159 -7.46 0.82 1.19
C ALA A 159 -6.14 0.27 0.63
N LYS A 160 -5.22 -0.18 1.49
CA LYS A 160 -3.96 -0.82 1.05
C LYS A 160 -4.22 -2.16 0.36
N LEU A 161 -5.11 -2.97 0.91
CA LEU A 161 -5.46 -4.25 0.31
C LEU A 161 -6.14 -4.07 -1.06
N ALA A 162 -7.03 -3.09 -1.21
CA ALA A 162 -7.65 -2.76 -2.50
C ALA A 162 -6.61 -2.29 -3.53
N LEU A 163 -5.60 -1.53 -3.12
CA LEU A 163 -4.49 -1.15 -4.00
C LEU A 163 -3.65 -2.37 -4.40
N THR A 164 -3.36 -3.27 -3.45
CA THR A 164 -2.66 -4.52 -3.71
C THR A 164 -3.45 -5.40 -4.69
N GLU A 165 -4.74 -5.59 -4.46
CA GLU A 165 -5.62 -6.33 -5.36
C GLU A 165 -5.66 -5.72 -6.75
N PHE A 166 -5.82 -4.39 -6.82
CA PHE A 166 -5.81 -3.66 -8.08
C PHE A 166 -4.54 -3.94 -8.89
N LEU A 167 -3.36 -3.96 -8.26
CA LEU A 167 -2.07 -4.29 -8.87
C LEU A 167 -1.96 -5.77 -9.26
N VAL A 168 -2.24 -6.68 -8.34
CA VAL A 168 -2.06 -8.13 -8.53
C VAL A 168 -2.99 -8.68 -9.61
N THR A 169 -4.25 -8.26 -9.59
CA THR A 169 -5.26 -8.73 -10.55
C THR A 169 -5.28 -7.94 -11.85
N ARG A 170 -4.57 -6.79 -11.88
CA ARG A 170 -4.68 -5.82 -12.98
C ARG A 170 -6.14 -5.47 -13.28
N GLY A 171 -6.90 -5.21 -12.23
CA GLY A 171 -8.35 -5.05 -12.27
C GLY A 171 -8.88 -4.01 -13.27
N TRP A 172 -8.03 -3.07 -13.71
CA TRP A 172 -8.37 -2.09 -14.74
C TRP A 172 -8.53 -2.70 -16.14
N ARG A 173 -7.89 -3.84 -16.42
CA ARG A 173 -7.91 -4.45 -17.77
C ARG A 173 -9.29 -4.86 -18.21
N THR A 174 -10.19 -5.22 -17.28
CA THR A 174 -11.58 -5.57 -17.59
C THR A 174 -12.41 -4.38 -18.10
N PHE A 175 -11.90 -3.15 -17.94
CA PHE A 175 -12.56 -1.92 -18.35
C PHE A 175 -11.92 -1.29 -19.60
N LEU A 176 -10.85 -1.90 -20.13
CA LEU A 176 -10.23 -1.42 -21.36
C LEU A 176 -11.04 -1.93 -22.57
N ASP A 177 -11.38 -1.01 -23.46
CA ASP A 177 -11.92 -1.38 -24.76
C ASP A 177 -10.80 -2.01 -25.61
N ALA A 178 -11.16 -2.79 -26.62
CA ALA A 178 -10.22 -3.43 -27.54
C ALA A 178 -9.22 -2.47 -28.21
N LYS A 179 -9.52 -1.16 -28.22
CA LYS A 179 -8.66 -0.07 -28.70
C LYS A 179 -7.66 0.45 -27.66
N GLY A 180 -7.81 0.14 -26.39
CA GLY A 180 -6.93 0.57 -25.28
C GLY A 180 -5.79 -0.40 -24.96
N GLN A 181 -5.60 -1.43 -25.77
CA GLN A 181 -4.57 -2.45 -25.60
C GLN A 181 -3.30 -2.18 -26.41
N THR A 182 -3.16 -1.01 -27.00
CA THR A 182 -1.94 -0.62 -27.75
C THR A 182 -1.00 0.26 -26.94
#